data_53510e9002eb50f4601fb34024a1815a
#
_entry.id   53510e9002eb50f4601fb34024a1815a
#
_cell.length_a   1.000
_cell.length_b   1.000
_cell.length_c   1.000
_cell.angle_alpha   90.00
_cell.angle_beta   90.00
_cell.angle_gamma   90.00
#
_symmetry.space_group_name_H-M   'P 1'
#
loop_
_entity.id
_entity.type
_entity.pdbx_description
1 polymer ?
#
loop_
_entity_poly.entity_id
_entity_poly.type
_entity_poly.pdbx_seq_one_letter_code
_entity_poly.pdbx_strand_id
1 'polypeptide(L)'
;FTYDRLKKLLDSGLVSYVVKDNKKYFKAAEPNHLLGIIKEREEQVKSILPELEKLKRPRQEGPKVELFSSKKGIRTVLNLILKEKKEVLIHGSITRFQQIMEEYYEIWNKRREKEKIKARILTNEDVELPLAQVDLLAEEEKSNITTFTFGNKVIVALWSDVPVAIFIESKEIAKDNTSLFNNLWNREIKIYSGVAGIRRAWMELVSQKSKELVGYGFSWDLAQIYGREFSNKWHQQRTKKQIPARIISYDNSNSRKYFDVRMMEHKKFNIQFLDKDLCGPACITLSDNLIVEFLYTEKKFRVIVSKNKEMIKVYRKYFETLWKKIKKE
;
A
#
# COMPACT_ATOMS: atom_id res chain seq x y z
N PHE A 1 -39.43 19.15 -27.75
CA PHE A 1 -38.17 18.97 -26.96
C PHE A 1 -37.98 20.06 -25.90
N THR A 2 -38.20 21.35 -26.21
CA THR A 2 -38.03 22.44 -25.23
C THR A 2 -39.17 22.49 -24.21
N TYR A 3 -40.43 22.34 -24.66
CA TYR A 3 -41.58 22.32 -23.79
C TYR A 3 -41.62 21.12 -22.83
N ASP A 4 -41.15 19.96 -23.25
CA ASP A 4 -41.08 18.77 -22.36
C ASP A 4 -40.07 18.98 -21.24
N ARG A 5 -38.94 19.65 -21.52
CA ARG A 5 -37.94 20.01 -20.51
C ARG A 5 -38.47 21.08 -19.55
N LEU A 6 -39.14 22.10 -20.07
CA LEU A 6 -39.78 23.11 -19.23
C LEU A 6 -40.86 22.52 -18.34
N LYS A 7 -41.66 21.57 -18.85
CA LYS A 7 -42.67 20.86 -18.04
C LYS A 7 -41.99 20.08 -16.89
N LYS A 8 -40.93 19.34 -17.16
CA LYS A 8 -40.16 18.63 -16.11
C LYS A 8 -39.59 19.57 -15.06
N LEU A 9 -39.13 20.76 -15.45
CA LEU A 9 -38.62 21.77 -14.52
C LEU A 9 -39.73 22.42 -13.70
N LEU A 10 -40.95 22.61 -14.27
CA LEU A 10 -42.14 23.05 -13.55
C LEU A 10 -42.57 21.99 -12.53
N ASP A 11 -42.68 20.72 -12.96
CA ASP A 11 -43.06 19.58 -12.11
C ASP A 11 -42.10 19.36 -10.95
N SER A 12 -40.81 19.73 -11.12
CA SER A 12 -39.79 19.66 -10.08
C SER A 12 -39.65 20.93 -9.23
N GLY A 13 -40.50 21.96 -9.49
CA GLY A 13 -40.49 23.21 -8.73
C GLY A 13 -39.26 24.11 -9.00
N LEU A 14 -38.46 23.82 -10.02
CA LEU A 14 -37.26 24.58 -10.38
C LEU A 14 -37.53 25.79 -11.29
N VAL A 15 -38.72 25.84 -11.86
CA VAL A 15 -39.21 26.93 -12.71
C VAL A 15 -40.63 27.24 -12.34
N SER A 16 -41.00 28.51 -12.33
CA SER A 16 -42.37 29.01 -12.27
C SER A 16 -42.70 29.78 -13.53
N TYR A 17 -43.99 30.08 -13.76
CA TYR A 17 -44.35 30.95 -14.86
C TYR A 17 -45.45 31.94 -14.46
N VAL A 18 -45.45 33.09 -15.11
CA VAL A 18 -46.55 34.09 -15.06
C VAL A 18 -47.11 34.27 -16.46
N VAL A 19 -48.41 34.50 -16.54
CA VAL A 19 -49.08 34.78 -17.80
C VAL A 19 -49.31 36.30 -17.90
N LYS A 20 -48.73 36.92 -18.93
CA LYS A 20 -48.98 38.31 -19.33
C LYS A 20 -49.34 38.34 -20.82
N ASP A 21 -50.36 39.07 -21.19
CA ASP A 21 -50.79 39.25 -22.59
C ASP A 21 -50.95 37.91 -23.33
N ASN A 22 -51.57 36.93 -22.69
CA ASN A 22 -51.76 35.55 -23.19
C ASN A 22 -50.46 34.79 -23.52
N LYS A 23 -49.29 35.25 -22.99
CA LYS A 23 -47.96 34.60 -23.13
C LYS A 23 -47.44 34.17 -21.78
N LYS A 24 -46.81 32.98 -21.74
CA LYS A 24 -46.16 32.45 -20.53
C LYS A 24 -44.72 32.94 -20.47
N TYR A 25 -44.35 33.58 -19.37
CA TYR A 25 -43.00 33.98 -19.02
C TYR A 25 -42.47 33.09 -17.90
N PHE A 26 -41.41 32.37 -18.18
CA PHE A 26 -40.82 31.43 -17.22
C PHE A 26 -39.73 32.11 -16.40
N LYS A 27 -39.69 31.81 -15.11
CA LYS A 27 -38.70 32.32 -14.17
C LYS A 27 -38.08 31.16 -13.41
N ALA A 28 -36.76 31.10 -13.30
CA ALA A 28 -36.04 30.12 -12.47
C ALA A 28 -36.33 30.36 -10.98
N ALA A 29 -36.45 29.30 -10.21
CA ALA A 29 -36.51 29.35 -8.77
C ALA A 29 -35.21 29.89 -8.17
N GLU A 30 -35.30 30.49 -6.98
CA GLU A 30 -34.13 30.92 -6.23
C GLU A 30 -33.22 29.71 -5.90
N PRO A 31 -31.88 29.85 -6.00
CA PRO A 31 -30.95 28.74 -5.77
C PRO A 31 -31.12 28.03 -4.43
N ASN A 32 -31.49 28.75 -3.38
CA ASN A 32 -31.79 28.18 -2.05
C ASN A 32 -33.04 27.25 -2.03
N HIS A 33 -33.94 27.36 -3.03
CA HIS A 33 -35.08 26.44 -3.14
C HIS A 33 -34.65 24.99 -3.37
N LEU A 34 -33.49 24.76 -4.01
CA LEU A 34 -32.90 23.44 -4.17
C LEU A 34 -32.67 22.74 -2.83
N LEU A 35 -32.19 23.47 -1.84
CA LEU A 35 -32.00 22.94 -0.48
C LEU A 35 -33.32 22.51 0.17
N GLY A 36 -34.41 23.27 -0.07
CA GLY A 36 -35.75 22.91 0.37
C GLY A 36 -36.24 21.59 -0.22
N ILE A 37 -36.06 21.42 -1.55
CA ILE A 37 -36.46 20.18 -2.25
C ILE A 37 -35.67 18.97 -1.72
N ILE A 38 -34.34 19.12 -1.46
CA ILE A 38 -33.54 18.04 -0.90
C ILE A 38 -34.00 17.68 0.50
N LYS A 39 -34.31 18.67 1.33
CA LYS A 39 -34.79 18.45 2.71
C LYS A 39 -36.15 17.75 2.73
N GLU A 40 -37.07 18.15 1.87
CA GLU A 40 -38.37 17.50 1.72
C GLU A 40 -38.24 16.03 1.31
N ARG A 41 -37.36 15.73 0.34
CA ARG A 41 -37.07 14.34 -0.05
C ARG A 41 -36.45 13.55 1.08
N GLU A 42 -35.55 14.16 1.86
CA GLU A 42 -34.96 13.54 3.05
C GLU A 42 -36.02 13.17 4.08
N GLU A 43 -37.00 14.07 4.34
CA GLU A 43 -38.11 13.83 5.26
C GLU A 43 -39.06 12.73 4.74
N GLN A 44 -39.35 12.72 3.45
CA GLN A 44 -40.11 11.64 2.82
C GLN A 44 -39.43 10.28 3.00
N VAL A 45 -38.12 10.20 2.75
CA VAL A 45 -37.36 8.98 2.98
C VAL A 45 -37.38 8.59 4.46
N LYS A 46 -37.19 9.55 5.38
CA LYS A 46 -37.21 9.28 6.82
C LYS A 46 -38.58 8.75 7.28
N SER A 47 -39.66 9.22 6.70
CA SER A 47 -41.01 8.77 7.08
C SER A 47 -41.29 7.30 6.73
N ILE A 48 -40.73 6.80 5.61
CA ILE A 48 -40.91 5.40 5.18
C ILE A 48 -39.89 4.42 5.75
N LEU A 49 -38.74 4.93 6.27
CA LEU A 49 -37.71 4.09 6.85
C LEU A 49 -38.20 3.13 7.95
N PRO A 50 -39.07 3.56 8.93
CA PRO A 50 -39.55 2.66 9.97
C PRO A 50 -40.38 1.49 9.43
N GLU A 51 -41.13 1.71 8.34
CA GLU A 51 -41.93 0.65 7.70
C GLU A 51 -41.03 -0.33 6.96
N LEU A 52 -40.01 0.16 6.24
CA LEU A 52 -39.02 -0.67 5.59
C LEU A 52 -38.19 -1.49 6.59
N GLU A 53 -37.89 -0.92 7.77
CA GLU A 53 -37.21 -1.64 8.85
C GLU A 53 -38.06 -2.79 9.42
N LYS A 54 -39.38 -2.64 9.52
CA LYS A 54 -40.28 -3.74 9.94
C LYS A 54 -40.34 -4.88 8.94
N LEU A 55 -40.12 -4.61 7.65
CA LEU A 55 -40.06 -5.63 6.59
C LEU A 55 -38.73 -6.43 6.58
N LYS A 56 -37.74 -5.97 7.30
CA LYS A 56 -36.50 -6.77 7.47
C LYS A 56 -36.86 -8.06 8.21
N ARG A 57 -36.68 -9.19 7.54
CA ARG A 57 -36.76 -10.51 8.19
C ARG A 57 -35.80 -10.54 9.39
N PRO A 58 -36.18 -11.20 10.52
CA PRO A 58 -35.27 -11.38 11.63
C PRO A 58 -33.96 -11.98 11.12
N ARG A 59 -32.85 -11.43 11.58
CA ARG A 59 -31.51 -11.84 11.21
C ARG A 59 -31.39 -13.36 11.45
N GLN A 60 -31.18 -14.15 10.41
CA GLN A 60 -30.75 -15.53 10.61
C GLN A 60 -29.43 -15.48 11.37
N GLU A 61 -29.26 -16.33 12.38
CA GLU A 61 -27.98 -16.56 13.06
C GLU A 61 -26.98 -17.20 12.08
N GLY A 62 -26.36 -16.39 11.26
CA GLY A 62 -25.41 -16.83 10.24
C GLY A 62 -24.66 -15.67 9.58
N PRO A 63 -23.63 -15.94 8.79
CA PRO A 63 -22.90 -14.92 8.07
C PRO A 63 -23.84 -14.14 7.15
N LYS A 64 -23.82 -12.81 7.25
CA LYS A 64 -24.51 -11.96 6.29
C LYS A 64 -23.62 -11.78 5.07
N VAL A 65 -24.12 -12.13 3.89
CA VAL A 65 -23.40 -11.98 2.62
C VAL A 65 -24.25 -11.12 1.68
N GLU A 66 -23.62 -10.09 1.11
CA GLU A 66 -24.25 -9.20 0.13
C GLU A 66 -23.33 -8.99 -1.07
N LEU A 67 -23.91 -8.91 -2.26
CA LEU A 67 -23.20 -8.64 -3.51
C LEU A 67 -23.47 -7.18 -3.93
N PHE A 68 -22.40 -6.46 -4.21
CA PHE A 68 -22.43 -5.09 -4.74
C PHE A 68 -21.81 -5.07 -6.13
N SER A 69 -22.52 -4.54 -7.12
CA SER A 69 -22.01 -4.36 -8.47
C SER A 69 -21.98 -2.88 -8.86
N SER A 70 -21.16 -2.56 -9.86
CA SER A 70 -20.90 -1.20 -10.36
C SER A 70 -20.07 -0.33 -9.41
N LYS A 71 -19.45 0.73 -9.96
CA LYS A 71 -18.69 1.73 -9.18
C LYS A 71 -19.52 2.33 -8.03
N LYS A 72 -20.85 2.52 -8.21
CA LYS A 72 -21.74 3.05 -7.17
C LYS A 72 -21.93 2.05 -6.03
N GLY A 73 -22.12 0.77 -6.34
CA GLY A 73 -22.20 -0.29 -5.34
C GLY A 73 -20.91 -0.42 -4.54
N ILE A 74 -19.75 -0.38 -5.22
CA ILE A 74 -18.44 -0.40 -4.56
C ILE A 74 -18.26 0.79 -3.60
N ARG A 75 -18.67 2.00 -4.01
CA ARG A 75 -18.65 3.18 -3.11
C ARG A 75 -19.45 2.94 -1.84
N THR A 76 -20.63 2.33 -1.97
CA THR A 76 -21.49 2.03 -0.83
C THR A 76 -20.81 1.11 0.18
N VAL A 77 -20.22 0.01 -0.29
CA VAL A 77 -19.58 -0.97 0.61
C VAL A 77 -18.28 -0.45 1.21
N LEU A 78 -17.47 0.30 0.45
CA LEU A 78 -16.24 0.91 0.97
C LEU A 78 -16.50 1.99 2.03
N ASN A 79 -17.65 2.69 1.95
CA ASN A 79 -18.05 3.64 2.99
C ASN A 79 -18.34 2.96 4.34
N LEU A 80 -18.58 1.65 4.38
CA LEU A 80 -18.72 0.91 5.64
C LEU A 80 -17.43 0.91 6.44
N ILE A 81 -16.26 0.88 5.77
CA ILE A 81 -14.93 0.99 6.41
C ILE A 81 -14.83 2.34 7.14
N LEU A 82 -15.25 3.43 6.48
CA LEU A 82 -15.21 4.78 7.07
C LEU A 82 -16.17 4.92 8.26
N LYS A 83 -17.31 4.24 8.23
CA LYS A 83 -18.28 4.23 9.34
C LYS A 83 -17.78 3.44 10.55
N GLU A 84 -17.08 2.33 10.31
CA GLU A 84 -16.57 1.47 11.39
C GLU A 84 -15.43 2.12 12.17
N LYS A 85 -14.66 3.03 11.56
CA LYS A 85 -13.55 3.78 12.17
C LYS A 85 -12.48 2.90 12.84
N LYS A 86 -12.32 1.67 12.39
CA LYS A 86 -11.29 0.73 12.85
C LYS A 86 -10.15 0.61 11.85
N GLU A 87 -9.01 0.08 12.29
CA GLU A 87 -7.93 -0.29 11.39
C GLU A 87 -8.46 -1.21 10.28
N VAL A 88 -8.02 -0.99 9.06
CA VAL A 88 -8.34 -1.84 7.92
C VAL A 88 -7.11 -2.60 7.45
N LEU A 89 -7.26 -3.90 7.27
CA LEU A 89 -6.26 -4.77 6.66
C LEU A 89 -6.62 -4.92 5.18
N ILE A 90 -5.67 -4.60 4.31
CA ILE A 90 -5.87 -4.60 2.87
C ILE A 90 -4.88 -5.58 2.25
N HIS A 91 -5.38 -6.52 1.45
CA HIS A 91 -4.57 -7.50 0.73
C HIS A 91 -4.96 -7.52 -0.74
N GLY A 92 -4.00 -7.31 -1.64
CA GLY A 92 -4.18 -7.38 -3.09
C GLY A 92 -3.80 -6.10 -3.83
N SER A 93 -4.40 -5.85 -4.98
CA SER A 93 -4.01 -4.76 -5.87
C SER A 93 -4.57 -3.41 -5.44
N ILE A 94 -3.69 -2.48 -5.12
CA ILE A 94 -4.03 -1.08 -4.87
C ILE A 94 -4.13 -0.30 -6.18
N THR A 95 -3.26 -0.60 -7.14
CA THR A 95 -3.25 0.05 -8.46
C THR A 95 -4.57 -0.20 -9.20
N ARG A 96 -5.11 -1.43 -9.16
CA ARG A 96 -6.42 -1.72 -9.76
C ARG A 96 -7.55 -0.98 -9.07
N PHE A 97 -7.54 -0.93 -7.74
CA PHE A 97 -8.49 -0.13 -6.98
C PHE A 97 -8.46 1.34 -7.42
N GLN A 98 -7.26 1.94 -7.54
CA GLN A 98 -7.08 3.31 -7.99
C GLN A 98 -7.58 3.51 -9.43
N GLN A 99 -7.16 2.66 -10.37
CA GLN A 99 -7.52 2.75 -11.79
C GLN A 99 -9.04 2.67 -12.02
N ILE A 100 -9.72 1.74 -11.34
CA ILE A 100 -11.16 1.53 -11.55
C ILE A 100 -12.01 2.57 -10.83
N MET A 101 -11.61 3.00 -9.63
CA MET A 101 -12.40 3.93 -8.82
C MET A 101 -12.01 5.40 -9.04
N GLU A 102 -10.88 5.68 -9.72
CA GLU A 102 -10.46 7.01 -10.16
C GLU A 102 -10.51 8.07 -9.04
N GLU A 103 -11.22 9.19 -9.27
CA GLU A 103 -11.37 10.27 -8.29
C GLU A 103 -11.92 9.79 -6.94
N TYR A 104 -12.77 8.77 -6.94
CA TYR A 104 -13.32 8.27 -5.69
C TYR A 104 -12.26 7.62 -4.80
N TYR A 105 -11.22 7.00 -5.37
CA TYR A 105 -10.10 6.47 -4.60
C TYR A 105 -9.42 7.55 -3.76
N GLU A 106 -9.16 8.72 -4.36
CA GLU A 106 -8.56 9.86 -3.68
C GLU A 106 -9.49 10.44 -2.60
N ILE A 107 -10.78 10.60 -2.92
CA ILE A 107 -11.80 11.07 -1.97
C ILE A 107 -11.90 10.14 -0.77
N TRP A 108 -11.91 8.83 -1.02
CA TRP A 108 -12.00 7.82 0.03
C TRP A 108 -10.77 7.82 0.93
N ASN A 109 -9.56 7.90 0.37
CA ASN A 109 -8.32 7.99 1.16
C ASN A 109 -8.26 9.27 2.00
N LYS A 110 -8.62 10.43 1.46
CA LYS A 110 -8.70 11.69 2.22
C LYS A 110 -9.68 11.59 3.39
N ARG A 111 -10.83 10.93 3.19
CA ARG A 111 -11.79 10.68 4.28
C ARG A 111 -11.21 9.71 5.32
N ARG A 112 -10.56 8.64 4.88
CA ARG A 112 -9.89 7.69 5.77
C ARG A 112 -8.85 8.39 6.65
N GLU A 113 -8.03 9.27 6.07
CA GLU A 113 -7.06 10.10 6.80
C GLU A 113 -7.73 11.03 7.82
N LYS A 114 -8.77 11.77 7.39
CA LYS A 114 -9.53 12.68 8.26
C LYS A 114 -10.12 11.96 9.48
N GLU A 115 -10.65 10.75 9.27
CA GLU A 115 -11.16 9.89 10.34
C GLU A 115 -10.05 9.13 11.10
N LYS A 116 -8.77 9.37 10.77
CA LYS A 116 -7.58 8.75 11.39
C LYS A 116 -7.58 7.21 11.33
N ILE A 117 -8.21 6.63 10.33
CA ILE A 117 -8.28 5.18 10.13
C ILE A 117 -6.94 4.70 9.57
N LYS A 118 -6.21 3.91 10.36
CA LYS A 118 -4.95 3.27 9.95
C LYS A 118 -5.22 2.12 8.97
N ALA A 119 -4.25 1.88 8.08
CA ALA A 119 -4.27 0.72 7.21
C ALA A 119 -2.98 -0.08 7.31
N ARG A 120 -3.06 -1.40 7.23
CA ARG A 120 -1.95 -2.30 6.91
C ARG A 120 -2.23 -2.95 5.57
N ILE A 121 -1.27 -2.89 4.66
CA ILE A 121 -1.46 -3.28 3.27
C ILE A 121 -0.43 -4.33 2.88
N LEU A 122 -0.90 -5.48 2.43
CA LEU A 122 -0.10 -6.52 1.77
C LEU A 122 -0.38 -6.46 0.27
N THR A 123 0.63 -6.12 -0.51
CA THR A 123 0.53 -5.97 -1.97
C THR A 123 1.84 -6.33 -2.63
N ASN A 124 1.83 -6.59 -3.94
CA ASN A 124 3.05 -6.73 -4.75
C ASN A 124 3.44 -5.41 -5.46
N GLU A 125 2.80 -4.31 -5.10
CA GLU A 125 2.94 -2.99 -5.73
C GLU A 125 3.69 -2.03 -4.81
N ASP A 126 4.56 -1.19 -5.39
CA ASP A 126 5.27 -0.14 -4.66
C ASP A 126 4.35 1.08 -4.52
N VAL A 127 3.61 1.13 -3.42
CA VAL A 127 2.65 2.19 -3.12
C VAL A 127 2.96 2.83 -1.77
N GLU A 128 2.79 4.15 -1.70
CA GLU A 128 2.87 4.91 -0.46
C GLU A 128 1.51 5.58 -0.21
N LEU A 129 0.94 5.36 0.96
CA LEU A 129 -0.35 5.92 1.37
C LEU A 129 -0.26 6.50 2.78
N PRO A 130 -0.86 7.66 3.02
CA PRO A 130 -0.90 8.28 4.34
C PRO A 130 -1.59 7.37 5.38
N LEU A 131 -1.10 7.38 6.62
CA LEU A 131 -1.59 6.54 7.71
C LEU A 131 -1.65 5.04 7.35
N ALA A 132 -0.79 4.58 6.45
CA ALA A 132 -0.71 3.19 6.04
C ALA A 132 0.71 2.64 6.26
N GLN A 133 0.77 1.38 6.64
CA GLN A 133 1.98 0.56 6.58
C GLN A 133 1.83 -0.42 5.44
N VAL A 134 2.81 -0.46 4.55
CA VAL A 134 2.79 -1.35 3.38
C VAL A 134 3.88 -2.39 3.51
N ASP A 135 3.56 -3.65 3.23
CA ASP A 135 4.52 -4.73 3.10
C ASP A 135 4.35 -5.44 1.74
N LEU A 136 5.47 -5.75 1.09
CA LEU A 136 5.46 -6.33 -0.24
C LEU A 136 5.37 -7.85 -0.19
N LEU A 137 4.53 -8.41 -1.05
CA LEU A 137 4.47 -9.83 -1.35
C LEU A 137 5.32 -10.16 -2.57
N ALA A 138 5.88 -11.37 -2.59
CA ALA A 138 6.72 -11.85 -3.70
C ALA A 138 5.91 -12.42 -4.88
N GLU A 139 4.68 -11.97 -5.07
CA GLU A 139 3.84 -12.43 -6.16
C GLU A 139 4.28 -11.78 -7.48
N GLU A 140 4.51 -12.61 -8.49
CA GLU A 140 4.88 -12.17 -9.84
C GLU A 140 3.64 -11.78 -10.66
N GLU A 141 2.45 -12.31 -10.33
CA GLU A 141 1.22 -12.03 -11.04
C GLU A 141 0.41 -10.88 -10.43
N LYS A 142 -0.11 -10.03 -11.31
CA LYS A 142 -0.98 -8.92 -10.89
C LYS A 142 -2.35 -9.45 -10.48
N SER A 143 -2.70 -9.32 -9.24
CA SER A 143 -4.05 -9.62 -8.77
C SER A 143 -5.06 -8.60 -9.28
N ASN A 144 -6.26 -9.04 -9.64
CA ASN A 144 -7.40 -8.17 -9.91
C ASN A 144 -8.35 -8.07 -8.72
N ILE A 145 -7.93 -8.58 -7.56
CA ILE A 145 -8.75 -8.63 -6.35
C ILE A 145 -8.08 -7.81 -5.24
N THR A 146 -8.91 -7.16 -4.45
CA THR A 146 -8.50 -6.58 -3.16
C THR A 146 -9.46 -7.00 -2.07
N THR A 147 -8.91 -7.53 -1.00
CA THR A 147 -9.66 -7.89 0.21
C THR A 147 -9.43 -6.83 1.29
N PHE A 148 -10.53 -6.35 1.87
CA PHE A 148 -10.51 -5.42 3.01
C PHE A 148 -11.12 -6.13 4.22
N THR A 149 -10.39 -6.20 5.33
CA THR A 149 -10.86 -6.79 6.60
C THR A 149 -10.85 -5.73 7.68
N PHE A 150 -11.99 -5.52 8.34
CA PHE A 150 -12.17 -4.51 9.39
C PHE A 150 -13.29 -4.91 10.35
N GLY A 151 -13.03 -4.82 11.65
CA GLY A 151 -13.99 -5.28 12.66
C GLY A 151 -14.37 -6.75 12.46
N ASN A 152 -15.67 -7.02 12.29
CA ASN A 152 -16.24 -8.34 11.97
C ASN A 152 -16.66 -8.46 10.50
N LYS A 153 -16.05 -7.67 9.62
CA LYS A 153 -16.45 -7.52 8.23
C LYS A 153 -15.30 -7.77 7.27
N VAL A 154 -15.62 -8.36 6.13
CA VAL A 154 -14.71 -8.59 5.01
C VAL A 154 -15.38 -8.11 3.73
N ILE A 155 -14.61 -7.40 2.90
CA ILE A 155 -15.00 -7.04 1.54
C ILE A 155 -14.00 -7.67 0.60
N VAL A 156 -14.46 -8.44 -0.38
CA VAL A 156 -13.66 -8.96 -1.48
C VAL A 156 -14.09 -8.24 -2.75
N ALA A 157 -13.25 -7.34 -3.25
CA ALA A 157 -13.53 -6.53 -4.44
C ALA A 157 -12.78 -7.09 -5.66
N LEU A 158 -13.49 -7.38 -6.73
CA LEU A 158 -12.96 -7.76 -8.04
C LEU A 158 -12.97 -6.51 -8.94
N TRP A 159 -11.80 -6.12 -9.43
CA TRP A 159 -11.58 -4.96 -10.29
C TRP A 159 -11.64 -5.34 -11.76
N SER A 160 -12.84 -5.37 -12.31
CA SER A 160 -13.13 -5.53 -13.73
C SER A 160 -13.80 -4.27 -14.28
N ASP A 161 -14.10 -4.22 -15.57
CA ASP A 161 -14.81 -3.08 -16.20
C ASP A 161 -16.13 -2.76 -15.49
N VAL A 162 -16.83 -3.80 -15.05
CA VAL A 162 -17.96 -3.69 -14.11
C VAL A 162 -17.50 -4.29 -12.79
N PRO A 163 -17.00 -3.47 -11.83
CA PRO A 163 -16.44 -3.98 -10.60
C PRO A 163 -17.53 -4.57 -9.70
N VAL A 164 -17.16 -5.63 -9.00
CA VAL A 164 -18.05 -6.36 -8.08
C VAL A 164 -17.38 -6.49 -6.73
N ALA A 165 -18.15 -6.37 -5.65
CA ALA A 165 -17.68 -6.67 -4.31
C ALA A 165 -18.64 -7.61 -3.58
N ILE A 166 -18.07 -8.58 -2.90
CA ILE A 166 -18.75 -9.44 -1.93
C ILE A 166 -18.50 -8.84 -0.55
N PHE A 167 -19.55 -8.44 0.13
CA PHE A 167 -19.50 -8.01 1.52
C PHE A 167 -19.93 -9.16 2.41
N ILE A 168 -19.15 -9.45 3.43
CA ILE A 168 -19.38 -10.51 4.39
C ILE A 168 -19.32 -9.90 5.80
N GLU A 169 -20.40 -10.04 6.57
CA GLU A 169 -20.39 -9.73 7.99
C GLU A 169 -20.48 -11.04 8.79
N SER A 170 -19.33 -11.48 9.29
CA SER A 170 -19.13 -12.65 10.13
C SER A 170 -17.88 -12.47 10.98
N LYS A 171 -18.01 -12.72 12.27
CA LYS A 171 -16.90 -12.66 13.21
C LYS A 171 -15.85 -13.72 12.93
N GLU A 172 -16.28 -14.93 12.57
CA GLU A 172 -15.41 -16.07 12.25
C GLU A 172 -14.60 -15.79 10.99
N ILE A 173 -15.26 -15.42 9.89
CA ILE A 173 -14.59 -15.14 8.62
C ILE A 173 -13.62 -13.96 8.75
N ALA A 174 -14.02 -12.90 9.43
CA ALA A 174 -13.13 -11.75 9.65
C ALA A 174 -11.92 -12.12 10.55
N LYS A 175 -12.11 -12.98 11.56
CA LYS A 175 -11.04 -13.49 12.40
C LYS A 175 -10.05 -14.32 11.59
N ASP A 176 -10.53 -15.23 10.75
CA ASP A 176 -9.68 -16.10 9.92
C ASP A 176 -8.90 -15.29 8.88
N ASN A 177 -9.55 -14.34 8.19
CA ASN A 177 -8.86 -13.43 7.28
C ASN A 177 -7.80 -12.57 8.01
N THR A 178 -8.11 -12.09 9.22
CA THR A 178 -7.14 -11.37 10.06
C THR A 178 -5.96 -12.25 10.42
N SER A 179 -6.19 -13.52 10.76
CA SER A 179 -5.14 -14.47 11.07
C SER A 179 -4.24 -14.77 9.87
N LEU A 180 -4.84 -15.01 8.70
CA LEU A 180 -4.10 -15.18 7.44
C LEU A 180 -3.25 -13.96 7.11
N PHE A 181 -3.86 -12.77 7.20
CA PHE A 181 -3.14 -11.51 6.99
C PHE A 181 -1.96 -11.37 7.95
N ASN A 182 -2.17 -11.61 9.24
CA ASN A 182 -1.12 -11.49 10.26
C ASN A 182 0.00 -12.52 10.07
N ASN A 183 -0.29 -13.74 9.64
CA ASN A 183 0.71 -14.74 9.31
C ASN A 183 1.62 -14.28 8.15
N LEU A 184 1.02 -13.70 7.10
CA LEU A 184 1.78 -13.12 6.00
C LEU A 184 2.54 -11.85 6.41
N TRP A 185 1.95 -11.02 7.26
CA TRP A 185 2.55 -9.78 7.75
C TRP A 185 3.75 -10.01 8.64
N ASN A 186 3.64 -10.99 9.55
CA ASN A 186 4.66 -11.28 10.56
C ASN A 186 5.63 -12.40 10.15
N ARG A 187 5.61 -12.82 8.87
CA ARG A 187 6.52 -13.89 8.42
C ARG A 187 7.97 -13.55 8.75
N GLU A 188 8.69 -14.55 9.24
CA GLU A 188 10.08 -14.41 9.61
C GLU A 188 10.98 -14.19 8.39
N ILE A 189 10.64 -14.85 7.28
CA ILE A 189 11.33 -14.73 5.98
C ILE A 189 10.40 -14.05 4.98
N LYS A 190 10.88 -12.99 4.38
CA LYS A 190 10.21 -12.27 3.29
C LYS A 190 11.03 -12.41 2.01
N ILE A 191 10.35 -12.57 0.90
CA ILE A 191 10.96 -12.57 -0.42
C ILE A 191 10.39 -11.39 -1.20
N TYR A 192 11.27 -10.56 -1.75
CA TYR A 192 10.90 -9.45 -2.60
C TYR A 192 11.47 -9.68 -4.00
N SER A 193 10.78 -9.15 -5.02
CA SER A 193 11.18 -9.25 -6.42
C SER A 193 11.33 -7.86 -7.04
N GLY A 194 12.18 -7.77 -8.06
CA GLY A 194 12.39 -6.54 -8.84
C GLY A 194 13.09 -5.42 -8.10
N VAL A 195 13.20 -4.26 -8.76
CA VAL A 195 13.90 -3.08 -8.22
C VAL A 195 13.21 -2.49 -7.00
N ALA A 196 11.87 -2.49 -6.99
CA ALA A 196 11.09 -2.03 -5.84
C ALA A 196 11.38 -2.87 -4.59
N GLY A 197 11.44 -4.20 -4.75
CA GLY A 197 11.81 -5.12 -3.68
C GLY A 197 13.22 -4.89 -3.15
N ILE A 198 14.20 -4.65 -4.03
CA ILE A 198 15.57 -4.29 -3.62
C ILE A 198 15.56 -3.01 -2.78
N ARG A 199 14.92 -1.95 -3.27
CA ARG A 199 14.83 -0.66 -2.56
C ARG A 199 14.13 -0.82 -1.20
N ARG A 200 13.07 -1.61 -1.14
CA ARG A 200 12.36 -1.90 0.10
C ARG A 200 13.27 -2.56 1.13
N ALA A 201 13.98 -3.62 0.75
CA ALA A 201 14.88 -4.33 1.65
C ALA A 201 16.02 -3.44 2.18
N TRP A 202 16.60 -2.61 1.33
CA TRP A 202 17.60 -1.61 1.73
C TRP A 202 17.04 -0.62 2.78
N MET A 203 15.81 -0.14 2.57
CA MET A 203 15.17 0.77 3.52
C MET A 203 14.83 0.07 4.84
N GLU A 204 14.50 -1.21 4.83
CA GLU A 204 14.26 -1.98 6.06
C GLU A 204 15.52 -2.09 6.93
N LEU A 205 16.70 -2.27 6.34
CA LEU A 205 17.98 -2.29 7.07
C LEU A 205 18.24 -1.01 7.89
N VAL A 206 17.77 0.13 7.41
CA VAL A 206 17.92 1.43 8.09
C VAL A 206 16.64 1.92 8.76
N SER A 207 15.55 1.17 8.70
CA SER A 207 14.27 1.55 9.33
C SER A 207 14.37 1.59 10.84
N GLN A 208 15.13 0.67 11.43
CA GLN A 208 15.37 0.56 12.85
C GLN A 208 16.79 1.04 13.20
N LYS A 209 17.01 1.40 14.47
CA LYS A 209 18.35 1.69 14.98
C LYS A 209 19.15 0.39 15.03
N SER A 210 20.35 0.39 14.48
CA SER A 210 21.31 -0.71 14.55
C SER A 210 22.65 -0.18 15.04
N LYS A 211 23.41 -1.01 15.74
CA LYS A 211 24.77 -0.66 16.16
C LYS A 211 25.69 -0.48 14.96
N GLU A 212 25.53 -1.35 13.96
CA GLU A 212 26.30 -1.34 12.73
C GLU A 212 25.59 -2.14 11.64
N LEU A 213 25.83 -1.74 10.39
CA LEU A 213 25.54 -2.56 9.21
C LEU A 213 26.85 -3.19 8.74
N VAL A 214 26.81 -4.49 8.45
CA VAL A 214 27.92 -5.19 7.82
C VAL A 214 27.44 -5.93 6.60
N GLY A 215 28.27 -6.00 5.56
CA GLY A 215 27.88 -6.72 4.35
C GLY A 215 29.07 -7.11 3.48
N TYR A 216 28.85 -8.15 2.67
CA TYR A 216 29.87 -8.66 1.74
C TYR A 216 29.24 -9.13 0.43
N GLY A 217 30.06 -9.25 -0.60
CA GLY A 217 29.62 -9.63 -1.94
C GLY A 217 29.09 -8.46 -2.76
N PHE A 218 29.41 -7.23 -2.40
CA PHE A 218 28.98 -6.06 -3.14
C PHE A 218 29.69 -5.93 -4.48
N SER A 219 28.95 -5.52 -5.49
CA SER A 219 29.48 -5.16 -6.80
C SER A 219 28.90 -3.84 -7.28
N TRP A 220 29.58 -3.24 -8.25
CA TRP A 220 29.08 -2.08 -8.98
C TRP A 220 27.72 -2.35 -9.65
N ASP A 221 27.52 -3.58 -10.16
CA ASP A 221 26.29 -3.96 -10.88
C ASP A 221 25.06 -3.85 -10.00
N LEU A 222 25.16 -4.29 -8.73
CA LEU A 222 24.07 -4.12 -7.78
C LEU A 222 23.75 -2.63 -7.54
N ALA A 223 24.77 -1.77 -7.47
CA ALA A 223 24.57 -0.33 -7.28
C ALA A 223 23.85 0.33 -8.47
N GLN A 224 24.09 -0.14 -9.69
CA GLN A 224 23.41 0.29 -10.90
C GLN A 224 21.91 -0.03 -10.85
N ILE A 225 21.53 -1.19 -10.34
CA ILE A 225 20.15 -1.69 -10.31
C ILE A 225 19.24 -0.76 -9.48
N TYR A 226 19.66 -0.35 -8.28
CA TYR A 226 18.81 0.50 -7.45
C TYR A 226 18.98 2.00 -7.71
N GLY A 227 20.04 2.41 -8.41
CA GLY A 227 20.29 3.76 -8.89
C GLY A 227 20.89 4.71 -7.86
N ARG A 228 21.57 5.76 -8.35
CA ARG A 228 22.32 6.72 -7.53
C ARG A 228 21.44 7.54 -6.60
N GLU A 229 20.29 7.98 -7.07
CA GLU A 229 19.34 8.78 -6.27
C GLU A 229 18.85 8.00 -5.04
N PHE A 230 18.44 6.75 -5.25
CA PHE A 230 18.05 5.89 -4.14
C PHE A 230 19.22 5.62 -3.19
N SER A 231 20.41 5.35 -3.70
CA SER A 231 21.62 5.18 -2.88
C SER A 231 21.85 6.39 -1.97
N ASN A 232 21.71 7.61 -2.49
CA ASN A 232 21.87 8.83 -1.72
C ASN A 232 20.80 8.94 -0.61
N LYS A 233 19.53 8.67 -0.93
CA LYS A 233 18.42 8.65 0.04
C LYS A 233 18.69 7.65 1.17
N TRP A 234 19.16 6.45 0.84
CA TRP A 234 19.50 5.42 1.81
C TRP A 234 20.66 5.84 2.74
N HIS A 235 21.73 6.36 2.17
CA HIS A 235 22.87 6.86 2.95
C HIS A 235 22.50 8.02 3.87
N GLN A 236 21.64 8.95 3.42
CA GLN A 236 21.10 10.03 4.25
C GLN A 236 20.35 9.48 5.47
N GLN A 237 19.47 8.48 5.26
CA GLN A 237 18.73 7.84 6.35
C GLN A 237 19.68 7.14 7.34
N ARG A 238 20.66 6.39 6.84
CA ARG A 238 21.69 5.73 7.63
C ARG A 238 22.48 6.75 8.48
N THR A 239 22.94 7.84 7.86
CA THR A 239 23.74 8.89 8.50
C THR A 239 22.92 9.63 9.56
N LYS A 240 21.66 9.96 9.26
CA LYS A 240 20.74 10.59 10.22
C LYS A 240 20.58 9.76 11.49
N LYS A 241 20.57 8.45 11.37
CA LYS A 241 20.50 7.51 12.50
C LYS A 241 21.88 7.17 13.09
N GLN A 242 22.95 7.74 12.56
CA GLN A 242 24.33 7.50 12.96
C GLN A 242 24.78 6.03 12.90
N ILE A 243 24.21 5.24 12.01
CA ILE A 243 24.54 3.82 11.86
C ILE A 243 25.84 3.68 11.04
N PRO A 244 26.95 3.16 11.61
CA PRO A 244 28.15 2.87 10.86
C PRO A 244 27.94 1.67 9.92
N ALA A 245 28.77 1.58 8.87
CA ALA A 245 28.74 0.45 7.96
C ALA A 245 30.15 -0.02 7.59
N ARG A 246 30.35 -1.35 7.56
CA ARG A 246 31.52 -2.01 7.04
C ARG A 246 31.12 -2.94 5.90
N ILE A 247 31.72 -2.73 4.74
CA ILE A 247 31.35 -3.43 3.51
C ILE A 247 32.59 -4.12 2.92
N ILE A 248 32.41 -5.34 2.48
CA ILE A 248 33.40 -6.05 1.64
C ILE A 248 32.85 -6.07 0.21
N SER A 249 33.54 -5.41 -0.69
CA SER A 249 33.20 -5.37 -2.12
C SER A 249 34.19 -6.21 -2.92
N TYR A 250 33.78 -6.60 -4.11
CA TYR A 250 34.73 -7.23 -5.07
C TYR A 250 35.66 -6.20 -5.68
N ASP A 251 36.94 -6.59 -5.85
CA ASP A 251 37.98 -5.73 -6.38
C ASP A 251 37.89 -5.63 -7.90
N ASN A 252 37.31 -4.55 -8.37
CA ASN A 252 37.35 -4.13 -9.77
C ASN A 252 37.37 -2.61 -9.87
N SER A 253 37.79 -2.06 -11.01
CA SER A 253 37.96 -0.62 -11.22
C SER A 253 36.68 0.16 -10.98
N ASN A 254 35.49 -0.35 -11.37
CA ASN A 254 34.22 0.30 -11.21
C ASN A 254 33.79 0.31 -9.74
N SER A 255 33.94 -0.81 -9.04
CA SER A 255 33.64 -0.91 -7.60
C SER A 255 34.56 0.02 -6.79
N ARG A 256 35.86 0.02 -7.05
CA ARG A 256 36.77 0.95 -6.36
C ARG A 256 36.37 2.40 -6.56
N LYS A 257 36.19 2.86 -7.80
CA LYS A 257 35.79 4.22 -8.12
C LYS A 257 34.47 4.61 -7.44
N TYR A 258 33.50 3.72 -7.42
CA TYR A 258 32.21 3.97 -6.80
C TYR A 258 32.32 4.11 -5.28
N PHE A 259 33.02 3.19 -4.63
CA PHE A 259 33.10 3.15 -3.17
C PHE A 259 34.06 4.17 -2.59
N ASP A 260 35.12 4.55 -3.30
CA ASP A 260 36.01 5.65 -2.89
C ASP A 260 35.25 6.95 -2.76
N VAL A 261 34.39 7.28 -3.74
CA VAL A 261 33.50 8.43 -3.67
C VAL A 261 32.54 8.31 -2.47
N ARG A 262 31.98 7.11 -2.23
CA ARG A 262 31.05 6.91 -1.11
C ARG A 262 31.73 7.03 0.26
N MET A 263 32.96 6.59 0.41
CA MET A 263 33.73 6.79 1.64
C MET A 263 33.98 8.29 1.92
N MET A 264 34.24 9.09 0.89
CA MET A 264 34.43 10.54 1.01
C MET A 264 33.12 11.26 1.37
N GLU A 265 32.01 10.85 0.74
CA GLU A 265 30.70 11.51 0.93
C GLU A 265 30.04 11.13 2.27
N HIS A 266 30.34 9.98 2.86
CA HIS A 266 29.58 9.43 4.00
C HIS A 266 30.46 9.03 5.17
N LYS A 267 30.25 9.73 6.30
CA LYS A 267 30.93 9.42 7.56
C LYS A 267 30.58 8.02 8.07
N LYS A 268 31.53 7.36 8.73
CA LYS A 268 31.40 6.00 9.32
C LYS A 268 31.04 4.93 8.27
N PHE A 269 31.67 5.00 7.12
CA PHE A 269 31.51 4.04 6.04
C PHE A 269 32.90 3.50 5.66
N ASN A 270 33.15 2.22 5.93
CA ASN A 270 34.42 1.57 5.70
C ASN A 270 34.30 0.43 4.69
N ILE A 271 35.24 0.32 3.78
CA ILE A 271 35.24 -0.69 2.73
C ILE A 271 36.59 -1.42 2.72
N GLN A 272 36.50 -2.71 2.45
CA GLN A 272 37.59 -3.57 2.05
C GLN A 272 37.26 -4.27 0.73
N PHE A 273 38.26 -4.67 -0.01
CA PHE A 273 38.09 -5.31 -1.30
C PHE A 273 38.54 -6.75 -1.26
N LEU A 274 37.74 -7.64 -1.84
CA LEU A 274 38.00 -9.07 -2.00
C LEU A 274 38.29 -9.36 -3.47
N ASP A 275 39.11 -10.37 -3.73
CA ASP A 275 39.48 -10.78 -5.09
C ASP A 275 38.22 -10.97 -5.97
N LYS A 276 38.29 -10.45 -7.19
CA LYS A 276 37.23 -10.54 -8.20
C LYS A 276 36.88 -11.99 -8.58
N ASP A 277 37.79 -12.93 -8.46
CA ASP A 277 37.56 -14.33 -8.80
C ASP A 277 36.59 -15.02 -7.83
N LEU A 278 36.31 -14.39 -6.68
CA LEU A 278 35.30 -14.80 -5.73
C LEU A 278 33.94 -14.13 -6.00
N CYS A 279 33.82 -13.33 -7.08
CA CYS A 279 32.60 -12.60 -7.43
C CYS A 279 31.47 -13.55 -7.77
N GLY A 280 30.30 -13.29 -7.18
CA GLY A 280 29.06 -14.00 -7.47
C GLY A 280 27.88 -13.03 -7.59
N PRO A 281 26.73 -13.47 -8.10
CA PRO A 281 25.53 -12.65 -8.28
C PRO A 281 24.75 -12.48 -6.98
N ALA A 282 25.44 -12.45 -5.84
CA ALA A 282 24.80 -12.34 -4.53
C ALA A 282 25.57 -11.39 -3.61
N CYS A 283 24.82 -10.65 -2.82
CA CYS A 283 25.39 -9.87 -1.73
C CYS A 283 24.53 -10.04 -0.47
N ILE A 284 25.20 -10.03 0.68
CA ILE A 284 24.55 -10.19 1.98
C ILE A 284 24.82 -8.96 2.82
N THR A 285 23.79 -8.40 3.43
CA THR A 285 23.88 -7.29 4.39
C THR A 285 23.15 -7.62 5.67
N LEU A 286 23.72 -7.29 6.79
CA LEU A 286 23.19 -7.55 8.12
C LEU A 286 23.08 -6.25 8.93
N SER A 287 21.96 -6.13 9.63
CA SER A 287 21.83 -5.25 10.79
C SER A 287 21.82 -6.08 12.09
N ASP A 288 21.48 -5.49 13.22
CA ASP A 288 21.31 -6.25 14.47
C ASP A 288 20.08 -7.17 14.44
N ASN A 289 19.08 -6.84 13.59
CA ASN A 289 17.78 -7.51 13.60
C ASN A 289 17.36 -8.09 12.24
N LEU A 290 18.15 -7.89 11.20
CA LEU A 290 17.84 -8.35 9.85
C LEU A 290 19.09 -8.89 9.16
N ILE A 291 18.89 -9.93 8.36
CA ILE A 291 19.76 -10.34 7.27
C ILE A 291 19.01 -10.13 5.97
N VAL A 292 19.70 -9.56 5.00
CA VAL A 292 19.18 -9.32 3.64
C VAL A 292 20.14 -9.93 2.65
N GLU A 293 19.65 -10.87 1.86
CA GLU A 293 20.39 -11.51 0.77
C GLU A 293 19.84 -11.00 -0.55
N PHE A 294 20.68 -10.35 -1.34
CA PHE A 294 20.35 -9.86 -2.67
C PHE A 294 20.89 -10.85 -3.71
N LEU A 295 19.99 -11.44 -4.48
CA LEU A 295 20.30 -12.30 -5.62
C LEU A 295 19.99 -11.53 -6.90
N TYR A 296 21.01 -11.23 -7.69
CA TYR A 296 20.87 -10.46 -8.91
C TYR A 296 21.51 -11.22 -10.08
N THR A 297 20.66 -11.68 -10.97
CA THR A 297 21.04 -12.26 -12.25
C THR A 297 20.57 -11.34 -13.37
N GLU A 298 21.08 -11.52 -14.58
CA GLU A 298 20.70 -10.68 -15.73
C GLU A 298 19.18 -10.60 -15.99
N LYS A 299 18.42 -11.61 -15.54
CA LYS A 299 16.98 -11.72 -15.82
C LYS A 299 16.07 -11.55 -14.60
N LYS A 300 16.58 -11.74 -13.39
CA LYS A 300 15.71 -11.73 -12.18
C LYS A 300 16.46 -11.15 -10.98
N PHE A 301 15.75 -10.28 -10.27
CA PHE A 301 16.20 -9.75 -8.99
C PHE A 301 15.31 -10.33 -7.89
N ARG A 302 15.92 -10.98 -6.92
CA ARG A 302 15.25 -11.47 -5.72
C ARG A 302 16.01 -11.02 -4.49
N VAL A 303 15.24 -10.71 -3.45
CA VAL A 303 15.81 -10.34 -2.15
C VAL A 303 15.12 -11.16 -1.09
N ILE A 304 15.93 -11.82 -0.26
CA ILE A 304 15.47 -12.57 0.89
C ILE A 304 15.78 -11.73 2.13
N VAL A 305 14.76 -11.42 2.91
CA VAL A 305 14.89 -10.70 4.19
C VAL A 305 14.48 -11.64 5.30
N SER A 306 15.37 -11.86 6.26
CA SER A 306 15.08 -12.72 7.42
C SER A 306 15.33 -11.98 8.72
N LYS A 307 14.47 -12.24 9.72
CA LYS A 307 14.61 -11.80 11.12
C LYS A 307 15.18 -12.88 12.03
N ASN A 308 15.57 -14.00 11.47
CA ASN A 308 16.10 -15.13 12.23
C ASN A 308 17.41 -14.76 12.93
N LYS A 309 17.38 -14.73 14.24
CA LYS A 309 18.52 -14.29 15.07
C LYS A 309 19.74 -15.22 14.96
N GLU A 310 19.50 -16.51 14.82
CA GLU A 310 20.61 -17.48 14.69
C GLU A 310 21.31 -17.32 13.33
N MET A 311 20.56 -17.14 12.25
CA MET A 311 21.14 -16.81 10.95
C MET A 311 21.98 -15.52 11.01
N ILE A 312 21.43 -14.45 11.58
CA ILE A 312 22.14 -13.16 11.72
C ILE A 312 23.45 -13.36 12.47
N LYS A 313 23.44 -14.12 13.56
CA LYS A 313 24.63 -14.41 14.38
C LYS A 313 25.69 -15.19 13.60
N VAL A 314 25.30 -16.22 12.84
CA VAL A 314 26.20 -17.04 12.04
C VAL A 314 26.83 -16.21 10.91
N TYR A 315 26.00 -15.48 10.13
CA TYR A 315 26.50 -14.67 9.01
C TYR A 315 27.37 -13.49 9.48
N ARG A 316 27.07 -12.90 10.64
CA ARG A 316 27.94 -11.90 11.25
C ARG A 316 29.31 -12.47 11.61
N LYS A 317 29.37 -13.70 12.13
CA LYS A 317 30.64 -14.38 12.41
C LYS A 317 31.44 -14.62 11.11
N TYR A 318 30.78 -15.01 10.02
CA TYR A 318 31.44 -15.15 8.72
C TYR A 318 32.02 -13.82 8.24
N PHE A 319 31.22 -12.74 8.32
CA PHE A 319 31.69 -11.40 7.97
C PHE A 319 32.93 -10.99 8.79
N GLU A 320 32.92 -11.16 10.11
CA GLU A 320 34.05 -10.78 10.95
C GLU A 320 35.34 -11.60 10.63
N THR A 321 35.15 -12.84 10.27
CA THR A 321 36.28 -13.69 9.86
C THR A 321 36.88 -13.20 8.55
N LEU A 322 36.08 -12.90 7.54
CA LEU A 322 36.54 -12.36 6.26
C LEU A 322 37.20 -10.99 6.44
N TRP A 323 36.55 -10.08 7.19
CA TRP A 323 37.05 -8.73 7.46
C TRP A 323 38.47 -8.73 8.08
N LYS A 324 38.71 -9.66 8.98
CA LYS A 324 40.03 -9.81 9.64
C LYS A 324 41.09 -10.40 8.69
N LYS A 325 40.71 -11.31 7.80
CA LYS A 325 41.64 -11.91 6.84
C LYS A 325 42.13 -10.89 5.82
N ILE A 326 41.22 -10.15 5.21
CA ILE A 326 41.55 -9.11 4.21
C ILE A 326 42.48 -8.02 4.80
N LYS A 327 42.35 -7.72 6.08
CA LYS A 327 43.23 -6.73 6.76
C LYS A 327 44.66 -7.18 6.98
N LYS A 328 44.94 -8.48 6.86
CA LYS A 328 46.27 -9.07 7.10
C LYS A 328 47.09 -9.28 5.82
N GLU A 329 46.43 -9.24 4.67
CA GLU A 329 47.04 -9.20 3.33
C GLU A 329 47.23 -7.74 2.88
#